data_7d314ef5546d170ec5f27f9a7862c6e4
#
_entry.id   7d314ef5546d170ec5f27f9a7862c6e4
#
_cell.length_a   1.000
_cell.length_b   1.000
_cell.length_c   1.000
_cell.angle_alpha   90.00
_cell.angle_beta   90.00
_cell.angle_gamma   90.00
#
_symmetry.space_group_name_H-M   'P 1'
#
loop_
_entity.id
_entity.type
_entity.pdbx_description
1 polymer ?
#
loop_
_entity_poly.entity_id
_entity_poly.type
_entity_poly.pdbx_seq_one_letter_code
_entity_poly.pdbx_strand_id
1 'polypeptide(L)'
;MPASNFDAIQLAGNGTNDTPLNGFRVYTQSLDVASVAAATSAEQTFTVTGLATTDRVVVSKPSLTAGLGVVNARVSAANTLALTFMNASAGAIDPAAEIYTITAFRT
;
A
#
# COMPACT_ATOMS: atom_id res chain seq x y z
N MET A 1 3.59 -3.80 -33.36
CA MET A 1 3.81 -3.72 -32.71
C MET A 1 3.87 -3.39 -32.11
N PRO A 2 3.89 -3.50 -32.09
CA PRO A 2 3.89 -3.03 -31.32
C PRO A 2 4.22 -2.39 -30.54
N ALA A 3 3.84 -1.92 -30.92
CA ALA A 3 4.08 -1.01 -29.89
C ALA A 3 5.15 -1.54 -29.07
N SER A 4 5.87 -0.70 -28.67
CA SER A 4 6.79 -1.03 -27.69
C SER A 4 6.05 -1.30 -26.46
N ASN A 5 5.76 -2.49 -26.27
CA ASN A 5 5.26 -2.93 -25.01
C ASN A 5 6.44 -3.11 -24.10
N PHE A 6 6.48 -2.28 -23.10
CA PHE A 6 7.50 -2.48 -22.10
C PHE A 6 6.96 -3.45 -21.09
N ASP A 7 7.58 -4.61 -20.97
CA ASP A 7 7.27 -5.53 -19.90
C ASP A 7 7.72 -4.98 -18.55
N ALA A 8 8.72 -4.11 -18.59
CA ALA A 8 9.21 -3.45 -17.38
C ALA A 8 9.75 -2.08 -17.75
N ILE A 9 9.62 -1.16 -16.84
CA ILE A 9 10.24 0.14 -16.93
C ILE A 9 11.44 0.13 -15.99
N GLN A 10 12.60 0.40 -16.56
CA GLN A 10 13.80 0.50 -15.76
C GLN A 10 14.30 1.94 -15.82
N LEU A 11 14.29 2.61 -14.70
CA LEU A 11 14.81 3.95 -14.57
C LEU A 11 16.18 3.86 -13.94
N ALA A 12 17.19 4.17 -14.73
CA ALA A 12 18.54 4.11 -14.25
C ALA A 12 18.81 5.22 -13.26
N GLY A 13 19.40 4.86 -12.14
CA GLY A 13 19.89 5.82 -11.19
C GLY A 13 21.10 6.52 -11.73
N ASN A 14 21.42 7.69 -11.15
CA ASN A 14 22.57 8.43 -11.56
C ASN A 14 23.39 8.93 -10.36
N GLY A 15 23.18 8.36 -9.20
CA GLY A 15 23.92 8.64 -8.00
C GLY A 15 24.39 7.35 -7.33
N THR A 16 25.03 7.48 -6.19
CA THR A 16 25.59 6.32 -5.48
C THR A 16 24.57 5.63 -4.58
N ASN A 17 23.48 6.31 -4.26
CA ASN A 17 22.49 5.79 -3.31
C ASN A 17 21.17 5.42 -3.96
N ASP A 18 21.07 5.50 -5.27
CA ASP A 18 19.84 5.19 -5.95
C ASP A 18 19.92 3.84 -6.64
N THR A 19 18.80 3.16 -6.70
CA THR A 19 18.69 1.84 -7.30
C THR A 19 17.72 1.93 -8.48
N PRO A 20 18.05 1.35 -9.62
CA PRO A 20 17.13 1.36 -10.75
C PRO A 20 15.80 0.71 -10.38
N LEU A 21 14.72 1.29 -10.84
CA LEU A 21 13.39 0.72 -10.69
C LEU A 21 13.23 -0.43 -11.69
N ASN A 22 12.91 -1.61 -11.20
CA ASN A 22 12.85 -2.82 -12.01
C ASN A 22 11.45 -3.41 -12.09
N GLY A 23 10.46 -2.79 -11.51
CA GLY A 23 9.08 -3.24 -11.60
C GLY A 23 8.15 -2.19 -11.07
N PHE A 24 6.98 -2.12 -11.67
CA PHE A 24 5.96 -1.16 -11.29
C PHE A 24 4.61 -1.82 -11.50
N ARG A 25 3.79 -1.89 -10.45
CA ARG A 25 2.48 -2.52 -10.51
C ARG A 25 1.47 -1.71 -9.76
N VAL A 26 0.24 -1.73 -10.23
CA VAL A 26 -0.88 -1.10 -9.55
C VAL A 26 -1.92 -2.18 -9.29
N TYR A 27 -2.31 -2.30 -8.03
CA TYR A 27 -3.37 -3.22 -7.61
C TYR A 27 -4.55 -2.39 -7.14
N THR A 28 -5.75 -2.87 -7.46
CA THR A 28 -6.97 -2.32 -6.87
C THR A 28 -7.70 -3.47 -6.19
N GLN A 29 -8.04 -3.29 -4.93
CA GLN A 29 -8.64 -4.36 -4.16
C GLN A 29 -9.50 -3.80 -3.04
N SER A 30 -10.65 -4.43 -2.83
CA SER A 30 -11.50 -4.08 -1.69
C SER A 30 -10.83 -4.56 -0.40
N LEU A 31 -10.67 -3.66 0.55
CA LEU A 31 -10.15 -3.99 1.87
C LEU A 31 -11.19 -3.62 2.91
N ASP A 32 -11.46 -4.56 3.80
CA ASP A 32 -12.36 -4.35 4.94
C ASP A 32 -11.51 -4.18 6.19
N VAL A 33 -11.29 -2.95 6.56
CA VAL A 33 -10.44 -2.60 7.69
C VAL A 33 -11.20 -2.83 8.98
N ALA A 34 -10.62 -3.58 9.90
CA ALA A 34 -11.22 -3.79 11.21
C ALA A 34 -11.23 -2.52 12.03
N SER A 35 -12.09 -2.46 13.02
CA SER A 35 -12.22 -1.33 13.92
C SER A 35 -10.87 -0.96 14.55
N VAL A 36 -10.57 0.33 14.58
CA VAL A 36 -9.37 0.87 15.23
C VAL A 36 -9.80 1.58 16.50
N ALA A 37 -9.20 1.20 17.63
CA ALA A 37 -9.54 1.76 18.93
C ALA A 37 -9.21 3.25 18.99
N ALA A 38 -9.92 3.96 19.86
CA ALA A 38 -9.72 5.39 20.05
C ALA A 38 -8.28 5.72 20.43
N ALA A 39 -7.76 6.79 19.86
CA ALA A 39 -6.45 7.36 20.19
C ALA A 39 -5.31 6.34 20.12
N THR A 40 -5.36 5.41 19.15
CA THR A 40 -4.34 4.39 18.96
C THR A 40 -3.96 4.26 17.50
N SER A 41 -2.84 3.58 17.25
CA SER A 41 -2.48 3.08 15.94
C SER A 41 -2.42 1.56 15.96
N ALA A 42 -2.76 0.93 14.85
CA ALA A 42 -2.75 -0.51 14.72
C ALA A 42 -2.40 -0.93 13.30
N GLU A 43 -1.56 -1.94 13.18
CA GLU A 43 -1.24 -2.52 11.89
C GLU A 43 -2.21 -3.67 11.60
N GLN A 44 -2.76 -3.69 10.39
CA GLN A 44 -3.63 -4.77 9.91
C GLN A 44 -3.06 -5.32 8.62
N THR A 45 -3.25 -6.60 8.40
CA THR A 45 -2.71 -7.27 7.22
C THR A 45 -3.83 -7.71 6.30
N PHE A 46 -3.54 -7.66 4.99
CA PHE A 46 -4.47 -8.03 3.94
C PHE A 46 -3.73 -8.85 2.90
N THR A 47 -4.40 -9.86 2.34
CA THR A 47 -3.81 -10.65 1.26
C THR A 47 -3.97 -9.89 -0.05
N VAL A 48 -2.84 -9.56 -0.68
CA VAL A 48 -2.79 -8.96 -2.01
C VAL A 48 -1.81 -9.77 -2.83
N THR A 49 -2.35 -10.66 -3.66
CA THR A 49 -1.54 -11.62 -4.41
C THR A 49 -0.60 -10.91 -5.38
N GLY A 50 0.66 -11.27 -5.33
CA GLY A 50 1.69 -10.72 -6.20
C GLY A 50 2.70 -9.83 -5.51
N LEU A 51 2.41 -9.38 -4.28
CA LEU A 51 3.35 -8.55 -3.53
C LEU A 51 4.51 -9.40 -3.01
N ALA A 52 5.70 -8.82 -3.03
CA ALA A 52 6.91 -9.42 -2.47
C ALA A 52 7.52 -8.50 -1.42
N THR A 53 8.26 -9.07 -0.49
CA THR A 53 8.87 -8.28 0.60
C THR A 53 9.87 -7.25 0.12
N THR A 54 10.37 -7.41 -1.10
CA THR A 54 11.26 -6.41 -1.73
C THR A 54 10.51 -5.25 -2.36
N ASP A 55 9.18 -5.32 -2.44
CA ASP A 55 8.37 -4.24 -2.98
C ASP A 55 8.27 -3.10 -1.99
N ARG A 56 8.23 -1.89 -2.53
CA ARG A 56 7.85 -0.68 -1.79
C ARG A 56 6.48 -0.28 -2.26
N VAL A 57 5.60 0.08 -1.35
CA VAL A 57 4.20 0.34 -1.69
C VAL A 57 3.76 1.72 -1.25
N VAL A 58 2.89 2.31 -2.06
CA VAL A 58 2.14 3.50 -1.73
C VAL A 58 0.67 3.12 -1.83
N VAL A 59 -0.11 3.46 -0.82
CA VAL A 59 -1.51 3.05 -0.74
C VAL A 59 -2.40 4.28 -0.69
N SER A 60 -3.44 4.26 -1.51
CA SER A 60 -4.43 5.32 -1.56
C SER A 60 -5.75 4.80 -1.02
N LYS A 61 -6.23 5.43 0.06
CA LYS A 61 -7.56 5.22 0.60
C LYS A 61 -8.52 6.14 -0.14
N PRO A 62 -9.57 5.62 -0.81
CA PRO A 62 -10.34 6.42 -1.75
C PRO A 62 -11.26 7.46 -1.09
N SER A 63 -11.61 7.30 0.18
CA SER A 63 -12.49 8.24 0.85
C SER A 63 -11.92 8.69 2.18
N LEU A 64 -12.37 9.84 2.65
CA LEU A 64 -12.00 10.35 3.96
C LEU A 64 -12.90 9.73 5.03
N THR A 65 -12.29 9.13 6.03
CA THR A 65 -12.95 8.78 7.28
C THR A 65 -12.38 9.70 8.35
N ALA A 66 -13.18 10.61 8.85
CA ALA A 66 -12.68 11.63 9.78
C ALA A 66 -12.02 10.98 11.00
N GLY A 67 -10.84 11.44 11.35
CA GLY A 67 -10.07 10.93 12.48
C GLY A 67 -9.23 9.69 12.18
N LEU A 68 -9.40 9.07 11.02
CA LEU A 68 -8.69 7.84 10.66
C LEU A 68 -7.79 8.09 9.45
N GLY A 69 -6.56 7.60 9.52
CA GLY A 69 -5.64 7.70 8.40
C GLY A 69 -4.70 6.52 8.32
N VAL A 70 -4.16 6.29 7.14
CA VAL A 70 -3.09 5.32 6.90
C VAL A 70 -1.77 6.04 7.14
N VAL A 71 -0.99 5.57 8.10
CA VAL A 71 0.28 6.23 8.46
C VAL A 71 1.49 5.42 8.04
N ASN A 72 1.33 4.17 7.66
CA ASN A 72 2.39 3.36 7.10
C ASN A 72 1.82 2.25 6.22
N ALA A 73 2.59 1.89 5.20
CA ALA A 73 2.26 0.77 4.32
C ALA A 73 3.55 0.00 4.01
N ARG A 74 3.50 -1.32 4.14
CA ARG A 74 4.64 -2.18 3.84
C ARG A 74 4.17 -3.55 3.41
N VAL A 75 5.05 -4.31 2.78
CA VAL A 75 4.81 -5.72 2.47
C VAL A 75 5.53 -6.52 3.54
N SER A 76 4.77 -7.13 4.44
CA SER A 76 5.34 -7.83 5.61
C SER A 76 5.73 -9.27 5.32
N ALA A 77 5.13 -9.87 4.30
CA ALA A 77 5.42 -11.23 3.85
C ALA A 77 4.96 -11.34 2.40
N ALA A 78 5.29 -12.44 1.73
CA ALA A 78 4.80 -12.67 0.38
C ALA A 78 3.27 -12.55 0.34
N ASN A 79 2.75 -11.82 -0.63
CA ASN A 79 1.32 -11.61 -0.84
C ASN A 79 0.60 -10.93 0.32
N THR A 80 1.34 -10.27 1.22
CA THR A 80 0.75 -9.68 2.41
C THR A 80 1.04 -8.19 2.49
N LEU A 81 -0.01 -7.40 2.41
CA LEU A 81 0.05 -5.95 2.60
C LEU A 81 -0.25 -5.64 4.05
N ALA A 82 0.63 -4.90 4.72
CA ALA A 82 0.43 -4.46 6.09
C ALA A 82 0.25 -2.94 6.11
N LEU A 83 -0.91 -2.50 6.59
CA LEU A 83 -1.26 -1.09 6.70
C LEU A 83 -1.39 -0.72 8.16
N THR A 84 -0.73 0.35 8.56
CA THR A 84 -0.93 0.91 9.89
C THR A 84 -1.93 2.04 9.81
N PHE A 85 -3.01 1.91 10.57
CA PHE A 85 -4.03 2.94 10.67
C PHE A 85 -3.88 3.66 11.99
N MET A 86 -4.09 4.96 11.98
CA MET A 86 -4.11 5.78 13.19
C MET A 86 -5.50 6.37 13.35
N ASN A 87 -6.06 6.19 14.54
CA ASN A 87 -7.32 6.80 14.93
C ASN A 87 -7.03 7.90 15.96
N ALA A 88 -7.18 9.15 15.56
CA ALA A 88 -6.93 10.29 16.42
C ALA A 88 -8.18 10.75 17.15
N SER A 89 -9.30 10.05 17.00
CA SER A 89 -10.56 10.45 17.63
C SER A 89 -10.72 9.86 19.03
N ALA A 90 -11.75 10.31 19.74
CA ALA A 90 -12.06 9.85 21.09
C ALA A 90 -12.89 8.56 21.12
N GLY A 91 -13.29 8.04 19.96
CA GLY A 91 -14.07 6.81 19.87
C GLY A 91 -13.49 5.87 18.85
N ALA A 92 -13.79 4.58 18.95
CA ALA A 92 -13.36 3.60 17.97
C ALA A 92 -13.96 3.91 16.59
N ILE A 93 -13.23 3.64 15.53
CA ILE A 93 -13.68 3.85 14.16
C ILE A 93 -13.58 2.53 13.41
N ASP A 94 -14.71 2.11 12.81
CA ASP A 94 -14.77 0.95 11.95
C ASP A 94 -15.15 1.43 10.54
N PRO A 95 -14.14 1.67 9.67
CA PRO A 95 -14.44 2.18 8.35
C PRO A 95 -15.10 1.12 7.48
N ALA A 96 -15.96 1.56 6.56
CA ALA A 96 -16.59 0.66 5.61
C ALA A 96 -15.56 0.06 4.66
N ALA A 97 -15.83 -1.14 4.15
CA ALA A 97 -15.02 -1.74 3.10
C ALA A 97 -15.07 -0.85 1.85
N GLU A 98 -13.92 -0.67 1.22
CA GLU A 98 -13.81 0.13 0.01
C GLU A 98 -12.62 -0.32 -0.81
N ILE A 99 -12.56 0.13 -2.06
CA ILE A 99 -11.49 -0.28 -2.97
C ILE A 99 -10.29 0.64 -2.78
N TYR A 100 -9.18 0.05 -2.34
CA TYR A 100 -7.89 0.75 -2.20
C TYR A 100 -7.05 0.54 -3.45
N THR A 101 -6.25 1.53 -3.77
CA THR A 101 -5.25 1.42 -4.83
C THR A 101 -3.88 1.26 -4.20
N ILE A 102 -3.19 0.21 -4.57
CA ILE A 102 -1.86 -0.11 -4.06
C ILE A 102 -0.87 -0.03 -5.22
N THR A 103 0.07 0.88 -5.13
CA THR A 103 1.12 1.02 -6.13
C THR A 103 2.40 0.43 -5.57
N ALA A 104 2.95 -0.55 -6.27
CA ALA A 104 4.13 -1.28 -5.83
C ALA A 104 5.31 -1.02 -6.77
N PHE A 105 6.46 -0.70 -6.18
CA PHE A 105 7.71 -0.50 -6.88
C PHE A 105 8.68 -1.61 -6.50
N ARG A 106 9.30 -2.24 -7.48
CA ARG A 106 10.28 -3.29 -7.26
C ARG A 106 11.63 -2.87 -7.80
N THR A 107 12.65 -3.07 -7.01
CA THR A 107 14.02 -2.74 -7.40
C THR A 107 14.87 -3.98 -7.66
#